data_86e881cd91e3b63fbe7c4d5491d331c2
#
_entry.id   86e881cd91e3b63fbe7c4d5491d331c2
#
_cell.length_a   1.000
_cell.length_b   1.000
_cell.length_c   1.000
_cell.angle_alpha   90.00
_cell.angle_beta   90.00
_cell.angle_gamma   90.00
#
_symmetry.space_group_name_H-M   'P 1'
#
loop_
_entity.id
_entity.type
_entity.pdbx_description
1 polymer ?
#
loop_
_entity_poly.entity_id
_entity_poly.type
_entity_poly.pdbx_seq_one_letter_code
_entity_poly.pdbx_strand_id
1 'polypeptide(L)'
;MYSQIRISDLENIISEKVFIKIEKWNLYLGDAGLARNLAIECISNKGQGPLEAAKISLKAINVKVGDGVNSIPLINLITNSQIQELEEILEIFFEN
;
A
#
# COMPACT_ATOMS: atom_id res chain seq x y z
N MET A 1 -10.22 -2.56 17.41
CA MET A 1 -9.24 -3.54 16.89
C MET A 1 -9.73 -4.14 15.58
N TYR A 2 -8.84 -4.29 14.62
CA TYR A 2 -9.20 -4.83 13.32
C TYR A 2 -8.92 -6.32 13.27
N SER A 3 -9.84 -7.08 12.68
CA SER A 3 -9.69 -8.53 12.62
C SER A 3 -8.65 -8.93 11.56
N GLN A 4 -8.04 -10.10 11.73
CA GLN A 4 -7.11 -10.64 10.75
C GLN A 4 -7.78 -10.87 9.40
N ILE A 5 -9.09 -11.17 9.41
CA ILE A 5 -9.85 -11.38 8.18
C ILE A 5 -9.88 -10.10 7.35
N ARG A 6 -10.15 -8.96 8.01
CA ARG A 6 -10.17 -7.70 7.28
C ARG A 6 -8.80 -7.31 6.75
N ILE A 7 -7.75 -7.54 7.52
CA ILE A 7 -6.39 -7.27 7.07
C ILE A 7 -6.06 -8.16 5.87
N SER A 8 -6.39 -9.44 5.93
CA SER A 8 -6.12 -10.37 4.85
C SER A 8 -6.90 -10.02 3.58
N ASP A 9 -8.15 -9.59 3.73
CA ASP A 9 -8.95 -9.19 2.58
C ASP A 9 -8.33 -7.99 1.87
N LEU A 10 -7.93 -6.98 2.62
CA LEU A 10 -7.31 -5.80 2.02
C LEU A 10 -5.94 -6.14 1.44
N GLU A 11 -5.17 -6.95 2.15
CA GLU A 11 -3.88 -7.43 1.66
C GLU A 11 -4.02 -8.10 0.29
N ASN A 12 -5.02 -8.97 0.14
CA ASN A 12 -5.23 -9.68 -1.12
C ASN A 12 -5.56 -8.71 -2.26
N ILE A 13 -6.39 -7.72 -2.01
CA ILE A 13 -6.74 -6.73 -3.02
C ILE A 13 -5.51 -5.92 -3.43
N ILE A 14 -4.77 -5.43 -2.44
CA ILE A 14 -3.55 -4.64 -2.68
C ILE A 14 -2.52 -5.48 -3.44
N SER A 15 -2.37 -6.75 -3.05
CA SER A 15 -1.37 -7.64 -3.66
C SER A 15 -1.53 -7.76 -5.17
N GLU A 16 -2.77 -7.73 -5.63
CA GLU A 16 -3.06 -7.97 -7.04
C GLU A 16 -3.21 -6.69 -7.86
N LYS A 17 -3.48 -5.55 -7.22
CA LYS A 17 -3.85 -4.33 -7.94
C LYS A 17 -2.87 -3.19 -7.82
N VAL A 18 -2.08 -3.15 -6.75
CA VAL A 18 -1.14 -2.05 -6.53
C VAL A 18 0.27 -2.50 -6.83
N PHE A 19 0.98 -1.70 -7.61
CA PHE A 19 2.36 -2.03 -8.01
C PHE A 19 3.24 -0.79 -7.98
N ILE A 20 4.55 -1.05 -7.90
CA ILE A 20 5.56 -0.02 -8.08
C ILE A 20 6.29 -0.29 -9.38
N LYS A 21 6.82 0.77 -9.98
CA LYS A 21 7.62 0.62 -11.19
C LYS A 21 9.09 0.64 -10.84
N ILE A 22 9.78 -0.40 -11.27
CA ILE A 22 11.23 -0.49 -11.16
C ILE A 22 11.76 -0.64 -12.59
N GLU A 23 12.32 0.44 -13.12
CA GLU A 23 12.72 0.54 -14.52
C GLU A 23 11.52 0.25 -15.44
N LYS A 24 11.54 -0.86 -16.16
CA LYS A 24 10.46 -1.25 -17.06
C LYS A 24 9.50 -2.27 -16.45
N TRP A 25 9.71 -2.62 -15.18
CA TRP A 25 8.94 -3.68 -14.53
C TRP A 25 7.86 -3.11 -13.65
N ASN A 26 6.71 -3.76 -13.67
CA ASN A 26 5.67 -3.51 -12.67
C ASN A 26 5.81 -4.59 -11.60
N LEU A 27 6.22 -4.18 -10.41
CA LEU A 27 6.34 -5.12 -9.29
C LEU A 27 5.13 -4.95 -8.39
N TYR A 28 4.25 -5.93 -8.40
CA TYR A 28 3.06 -5.89 -7.56
C TYR A 28 3.44 -6.06 -6.10
N LEU A 29 2.71 -5.37 -5.21
CA LEU A 29 3.09 -5.32 -3.80
C LEU A 29 3.01 -6.70 -3.14
N GLY A 30 2.15 -7.59 -3.62
CA GLY A 30 2.12 -8.97 -3.14
C GLY A 30 3.45 -9.66 -3.36
N ASP A 31 4.00 -9.53 -4.57
CA ASP A 31 5.28 -10.15 -4.91
C ASP A 31 6.46 -9.49 -4.18
N ALA A 32 6.31 -8.21 -3.87
CA ALA A 32 7.35 -7.47 -3.15
C ALA A 32 7.31 -7.73 -1.64
N GLY A 33 6.28 -8.41 -1.14
CA GLY A 33 6.13 -8.66 0.28
C GLY A 33 5.70 -7.44 1.08
N LEU A 34 5.10 -6.45 0.42
CA LEU A 34 4.74 -5.19 1.06
C LEU A 34 3.24 -5.04 1.31
N ALA A 35 2.42 -5.92 0.73
CA ALA A 35 0.98 -5.73 0.75
C ALA A 35 0.37 -5.80 2.15
N ARG A 36 0.85 -6.71 3.00
CA ARG A 36 0.31 -6.87 4.33
C ARG A 36 0.58 -5.65 5.21
N ASN A 37 1.81 -5.17 5.20
CA ASN A 37 2.16 -3.99 5.99
C ASN A 37 1.39 -2.76 5.53
N LEU A 38 1.21 -2.60 4.23
CA LEU A 38 0.42 -1.51 3.69
C LEU A 38 -1.04 -1.63 4.11
N ALA A 39 -1.61 -2.83 4.07
CA ALA A 39 -2.99 -3.05 4.50
C ALA A 39 -3.18 -2.66 5.97
N ILE A 40 -2.26 -3.08 6.83
CA ILE A 40 -2.31 -2.75 8.26
C ILE A 40 -2.27 -1.24 8.46
N GLU A 41 -1.35 -0.56 7.77
CA GLU A 41 -1.23 0.90 7.89
C GLU A 41 -2.48 1.60 7.41
N CYS A 42 -3.05 1.17 6.28
CA CYS A 42 -4.26 1.78 5.74
C CYS A 42 -5.44 1.64 6.70
N ILE A 43 -5.62 0.47 7.28
CA ILE A 43 -6.71 0.24 8.25
C ILE A 43 -6.47 1.09 9.50
N SER A 44 -5.23 1.18 9.96
CA SER A 44 -4.89 1.98 11.14
C SER A 44 -5.18 3.46 10.94
N ASN A 45 -5.16 3.93 9.69
CA ASN A 45 -5.41 5.32 9.36
C ASN A 45 -6.80 5.57 8.77
N LYS A 46 -7.70 4.62 8.94
CA LYS A 46 -9.06 4.69 8.36
C LYS A 46 -9.77 6.01 8.70
N GLY A 47 -9.58 6.51 9.92
CA GLY A 47 -10.23 7.74 10.37
C GLY A 47 -9.83 8.99 9.59
N GLN A 48 -8.74 8.94 8.83
CA GLN A 48 -8.27 10.08 8.04
C GLN A 48 -8.94 10.18 6.68
N GLY A 49 -9.72 9.17 6.29
CA GLY A 49 -10.34 9.10 4.98
C GLY A 49 -9.44 8.36 3.98
N PRO A 50 -10.02 7.88 2.86
CA PRO A 50 -9.28 7.02 1.92
C PRO A 50 -8.00 7.64 1.37
N LEU A 51 -8.05 8.87 0.90
CA LEU A 51 -6.87 9.49 0.29
C LEU A 51 -5.75 9.72 1.31
N GLU A 52 -6.09 10.28 2.47
CA GLU A 52 -5.09 10.54 3.49
C GLU A 52 -4.55 9.24 4.08
N ALA A 53 -5.42 8.25 4.28
CA ALA A 53 -4.99 6.93 4.73
C ALA A 53 -3.97 6.33 3.76
N ALA A 54 -4.25 6.43 2.44
CA ALA A 54 -3.34 5.95 1.42
C ALA A 54 -1.98 6.66 1.51
N LYS A 55 -2.00 7.99 1.54
CA LYS A 55 -0.76 8.78 1.55
C LYS A 55 0.06 8.57 2.82
N ILE A 56 -0.59 8.60 3.98
CA ILE A 56 0.11 8.40 5.26
C ILE A 56 0.73 7.01 5.30
N SER A 57 -0.02 6.01 4.86
CA SER A 57 0.45 4.63 4.88
C SER A 57 1.63 4.42 3.93
N LEU A 58 1.55 4.99 2.73
CA LEU A 58 2.64 4.88 1.76
C LEU A 58 3.91 5.58 2.25
N LYS A 59 3.77 6.65 3.03
CA LYS A 59 4.93 7.33 3.63
C LYS A 59 5.52 6.55 4.79
N ALA A 60 4.72 5.74 5.47
CA ALA A 60 5.16 5.00 6.65
C ALA A 60 5.97 3.75 6.30
N ILE A 61 5.83 3.24 5.09
CA ILE A 61 6.51 2.02 4.67
C ILE A 61 7.77 2.38 3.91
N ASN A 62 8.91 1.84 4.35
CA ASN A 62 10.20 2.04 3.70
C ASN A 62 10.61 0.79 2.94
N VAL A 63 11.15 1.00 1.75
CA VAL A 63 11.62 -0.07 0.88
C VAL A 63 13.13 0.01 0.81
N LYS A 64 13.80 -1.09 1.08
CA LYS A 64 15.25 -1.15 0.97
C LYS A 64 15.64 -1.28 -0.49
N VAL A 65 16.62 -0.48 -0.89
CA VAL A 65 17.09 -0.45 -2.28
C VAL A 65 18.58 -0.72 -2.33
N GLY A 66 19.03 -1.16 -3.50
CA GLY A 66 20.43 -1.50 -3.73
C GLY A 66 20.81 -2.72 -2.90
N ASP A 67 21.88 -2.60 -2.15
CA ASP A 67 22.38 -3.69 -1.28
C ASP A 67 21.74 -3.69 0.10
N GLY A 68 20.67 -2.93 0.28
CA GLY A 68 19.96 -2.84 1.55
C GLY A 68 20.49 -1.79 2.49
N VAL A 69 21.44 -0.97 2.03
CA VAL A 69 22.03 0.11 2.83
C VAL A 69 21.07 1.29 2.92
N ASN A 70 20.38 1.58 1.84
CA ASN A 70 19.47 2.73 1.75
C ASN A 70 18.02 2.27 1.76
N SER A 71 17.14 3.13 2.25
CA SER A 71 15.71 2.87 2.16
C SER A 71 15.01 4.12 1.64
N ILE A 72 13.91 3.89 0.91
CA ILE A 72 13.10 4.94 0.29
C ILE A 72 11.66 4.71 0.71
N PRO A 73 10.92 5.76 1.12
CA PRO A 73 9.51 5.61 1.40
C PRO A 73 8.76 5.10 0.17
N LEU A 74 7.84 4.19 0.39
CA LEU A 74 7.09 3.58 -0.71
C LEU A 74 6.39 4.62 -1.58
N ILE A 75 5.94 5.72 -1.00
CA ILE A 75 5.26 6.78 -1.76
C ILE A 75 6.12 7.36 -2.87
N ASN A 76 7.45 7.31 -2.71
CA ASN A 76 8.37 7.82 -3.72
C ASN A 76 8.58 6.86 -4.88
N LEU A 77 8.15 5.62 -4.74
CA LEU A 77 8.31 4.58 -5.76
C LEU A 77 7.02 4.29 -6.50
N ILE A 78 5.91 4.89 -6.08
CA ILE A 78 4.60 4.59 -6.63
C ILE A 78 4.12 5.78 -7.47
N THR A 79 3.42 5.51 -8.57
CA THR A 79 2.92 6.57 -9.44
C THR A 79 1.63 7.17 -8.86
N ASN A 80 1.29 8.39 -9.33
CA ASN A 80 0.03 9.02 -8.93
C ASN A 80 -1.18 8.18 -9.30
N SER A 81 -1.12 7.49 -10.45
CA SER A 81 -2.19 6.58 -10.85
C SER A 81 -2.41 5.48 -9.84
N GLN A 82 -1.33 4.96 -9.26
CA GLN A 82 -1.42 3.89 -8.28
C GLN A 82 -1.86 4.42 -6.91
N ILE A 83 -1.50 5.65 -6.56
CA ILE A 83 -2.02 6.28 -5.35
C ILE A 83 -3.54 6.42 -5.47
N GLN A 84 -4.02 6.83 -6.64
CA GLN A 84 -5.45 6.95 -6.90
C GLN A 84 -6.13 5.58 -6.87
N GLU A 85 -5.49 4.55 -7.41
CA GLU A 85 -6.01 3.18 -7.36
C GLU A 85 -6.17 2.73 -5.90
N LEU A 86 -5.16 3.00 -5.07
CA LEU A 86 -5.25 2.65 -3.66
C LEU A 86 -6.36 3.41 -2.96
N GLU A 87 -6.51 4.71 -3.26
CA GLU A 87 -7.60 5.51 -2.71
C GLU A 87 -8.96 4.88 -3.04
N GLU A 88 -9.17 4.49 -4.29
CA GLU A 88 -10.42 3.89 -4.73
C GLU A 88 -10.67 2.55 -4.03
N ILE A 89 -9.63 1.75 -3.87
CA ILE A 89 -9.72 0.49 -3.12
C ILE A 89 -10.19 0.77 -1.69
N LEU A 90 -9.57 1.76 -1.04
CA LEU A 90 -9.91 2.08 0.35
C LEU A 90 -11.29 2.69 0.49
N GLU A 91 -11.73 3.50 -0.50
CA GLU A 91 -13.10 4.04 -0.50
C GLU A 91 -14.12 2.92 -0.38
N ILE A 92 -13.97 1.90 -1.22
CA ILE A 92 -14.89 0.76 -1.22
C ILE A 92 -14.72 -0.07 0.05
N PHE A 93 -13.48 -0.32 0.42
CA PHE A 93 -13.17 -1.18 1.57
C PHE A 93 -13.66 -0.58 2.89
N PHE A 94 -13.52 0.74 3.06
CA PHE A 94 -13.91 1.40 4.31
C PHE A 94 -15.42 1.54 4.46
N GLU A 95 -16.16 1.45 3.38
CA GLU A 95 -17.62 1.52 3.42
C GLU A 95 -18.25 0.23 3.94
N ASN A 96 -17.51 -0.86 3.95
CA ASN A 96 -18.07 -2.17 4.35
C ASN A 96 -17.82 -2.50 5.81
#